data_66098b80c566a6b1e0a31be734ce418a
#
_entry.id   66098b80c566a6b1e0a31be734ce418a
#
_cell.length_a   1.000
_cell.length_b   1.000
_cell.length_c   1.000
_cell.angle_alpha   90.00
_cell.angle_beta   90.00
_cell.angle_gamma   90.00
#
_symmetry.space_group_name_H-M   'P 1'
#
loop_
_entity.id
_entity.type
_entity.pdbx_description
1 polymer ?
#
loop_
_entity_poly.entity_id
_entity_poly.type
_entity_poly.pdbx_seq_one_letter_code
_entity_poly.pdbx_strand_id
1 'polypeptide(L)'
;MANTIAQSGGAGGSLDFVKILLRGTGQVMFQNSAWTGLLFMIGIFWGAYIEGQGLVGWGALLGVIVSTVTGYLLGFPAKDGEQGLWGFNGVLVGCAFPTFMGNTVWMWLALVLCAALTTWVRAGFNNVMAPWKVNSFTFPFVFCTWMFLLAARAMHGLPTTHMADPALPAAFSSFESIRFVDLVVYWLKGIGQVFLINSWVTGICFLVGLFLCSRWAALWAAIGSALALLVVIAMKASGSDISDGLYGYSPVLTAIALATVFYKPNFRSALWAVLGILVTVFIQAGMYMLMAPVGIATLTGPFCIATWLFLLPLIKFDEEEKPDHSNWNPENKKHLAMQQPGADKK
;
A
#
# COMPACT_ATOMS: atom_id res chain seq x y z
N MET A 1 12.56 -28.13 13.59
CA MET A 1 11.95 -26.79 13.52
C MET A 1 12.45 -25.81 14.58
N ALA A 2 12.89 -26.23 15.74
CA ALA A 2 13.47 -25.32 16.77
C ALA A 2 14.92 -24.85 16.48
N ASN A 3 15.65 -25.52 15.60
CA ASN A 3 17.06 -25.21 15.34
C ASN A 3 17.35 -24.05 14.39
N THR A 4 16.35 -23.54 13.65
CA THR A 4 16.55 -22.44 12.69
C THR A 4 16.49 -21.06 13.37
N ILE A 5 15.80 -20.96 14.51
CA ILE A 5 15.71 -19.72 15.29
C ILE A 5 16.94 -19.54 16.20
N ALA A 6 17.61 -20.62 16.58
CA ALA A 6 18.71 -20.60 17.52
C ALA A 6 20.09 -20.26 16.91
N GLN A 7 20.25 -20.20 15.59
CA GLN A 7 21.54 -19.91 14.95
C GLN A 7 21.76 -18.45 14.56
N SER A 8 20.76 -17.53 14.75
CA SER A 8 20.91 -16.10 14.50
C SER A 8 21.06 -15.25 15.78
N GLY A 9 21.46 -15.83 16.88
CA GLY A 9 21.58 -15.18 18.20
C GLY A 9 22.80 -14.27 18.38
N GLY A 10 23.13 -13.40 17.41
CA GLY A 10 24.11 -12.35 17.55
C GLY A 10 23.50 -10.99 17.19
N ALA A 11 24.15 -9.88 17.53
CA ALA A 11 23.72 -8.50 17.22
C ALA A 11 23.37 -8.30 15.73
N GLY A 12 23.90 -9.13 14.82
CA GLY A 12 23.54 -9.17 13.41
C GLY A 12 22.10 -9.62 13.14
N GLY A 13 21.59 -10.62 13.86
CA GLY A 13 20.25 -11.15 13.64
C GLY A 13 19.12 -10.18 14.02
N SER A 14 19.31 -9.38 15.07
CA SER A 14 18.33 -8.34 15.47
C SER A 14 18.26 -7.19 14.48
N LEU A 15 19.39 -6.70 13.99
CA LEU A 15 19.46 -5.64 12.99
C LEU A 15 18.87 -6.10 11.65
N ASP A 16 19.06 -7.36 11.27
CA ASP A 16 18.51 -7.89 10.04
C ASP A 16 16.98 -8.03 10.12
N PHE A 17 16.44 -8.41 11.27
CA PHE A 17 14.99 -8.40 11.49
C PHE A 17 14.38 -7.00 11.36
N VAL A 18 14.99 -5.98 11.97
CA VAL A 18 14.54 -4.59 11.83
C VAL A 18 14.57 -4.14 10.36
N LYS A 19 15.63 -4.47 9.62
CA LYS A 19 15.70 -4.18 8.18
C LYS A 19 14.57 -4.84 7.39
N ILE A 20 14.21 -6.07 7.74
CA ILE A 20 13.09 -6.80 7.12
C ILE A 20 11.76 -6.09 7.38
N LEU A 21 11.50 -5.66 8.62
CA LEU A 21 10.30 -4.90 8.95
C LEU A 21 10.23 -3.58 8.17
N LEU A 22 11.33 -2.84 8.10
CA LEU A 22 11.40 -1.59 7.36
C LEU A 22 11.22 -1.82 5.85
N ARG A 23 11.82 -2.87 5.26
CA ARG A 23 11.53 -3.25 3.87
C ARG A 23 10.06 -3.58 3.68
N GLY A 24 9.44 -4.28 4.64
CA GLY A 24 8.00 -4.56 4.60
C GLY A 24 7.17 -3.29 4.49
N THR A 25 7.51 -2.25 5.24
CA THR A 25 6.87 -0.94 5.12
C THR A 25 7.13 -0.31 3.74
N GLY A 26 8.36 -0.37 3.23
CA GLY A 26 8.72 0.12 1.89
C GLY A 26 8.00 -0.62 0.76
N GLN A 27 7.76 -1.93 0.91
CA GLN A 27 7.11 -2.78 -0.09
C GLN A 27 5.65 -2.44 -0.35
N VAL A 28 4.99 -1.68 0.50
CA VAL A 28 3.64 -1.14 0.21
C VAL A 28 3.65 -0.33 -1.10
N MET A 29 4.73 0.41 -1.35
CA MET A 29 4.96 1.14 -2.59
C MET A 29 6.05 0.47 -3.46
N PHE A 30 6.20 -0.84 -3.38
CA PHE A 30 7.14 -1.65 -4.18
C PHE A 30 8.62 -1.33 -3.96
N GLN A 31 9.00 -0.74 -2.82
CA GLN A 31 10.38 -0.39 -2.55
C GLN A 31 11.05 -1.40 -1.61
N ASN A 32 12.04 -2.14 -2.13
CA ASN A 32 12.85 -3.08 -1.33
C ASN A 32 14.03 -2.34 -0.68
N SER A 33 13.74 -1.37 0.18
CA SER A 33 14.74 -0.53 0.84
C SER A 33 14.34 -0.27 2.29
N ALA A 34 15.25 -0.57 3.22
CA ALA A 34 15.03 -0.28 4.63
C ALA A 34 15.00 1.23 4.92
N TRP A 35 15.80 2.03 4.21
CA TRP A 35 15.79 3.50 4.35
C TRP A 35 14.46 4.11 3.91
N THR A 36 13.89 3.62 2.81
CA THR A 36 12.56 4.02 2.36
C THR A 36 11.51 3.68 3.40
N GLY A 37 11.55 2.45 3.92
CA GLY A 37 10.62 2.03 4.96
C GLY A 37 10.76 2.81 6.26
N LEU A 38 11.98 3.22 6.63
CA LEU A 38 12.22 4.09 7.79
C LEU A 38 11.57 5.46 7.60
N LEU A 39 11.75 6.09 6.44
CA LEU A 39 11.12 7.38 6.13
C LEU A 39 9.59 7.26 6.05
N PHE A 40 9.07 6.15 5.54
CA PHE A 40 7.64 5.89 5.56
C PHE A 40 7.13 5.77 7.00
N MET A 41 7.80 5.00 7.84
CA MET A 41 7.41 4.86 9.25
C MET A 41 7.47 6.21 10.00
N ILE A 42 8.52 7.02 9.77
CA ILE A 42 8.61 8.37 10.32
C ILE A 42 7.43 9.22 9.86
N GLY A 43 7.10 9.20 8.56
CA GLY A 43 5.96 9.93 8.01
C GLY A 43 4.62 9.47 8.58
N ILE A 44 4.43 8.15 8.79
CA ILE A 44 3.24 7.58 9.41
C ILE A 44 3.09 8.08 10.86
N PHE A 45 4.13 7.96 11.67
CA PHE A 45 4.11 8.44 13.06
C PHE A 45 3.88 9.94 13.11
N TRP A 46 4.60 10.73 12.32
CA TRP A 46 4.43 12.18 12.28
C TRP A 46 2.98 12.57 11.97
N GLY A 47 2.44 12.07 10.86
CA GLY A 47 1.09 12.41 10.45
C GLY A 47 0.03 11.91 11.43
N ALA A 48 0.16 10.69 11.94
CA ALA A 48 -0.75 10.15 12.94
C ALA A 48 -0.82 11.00 14.21
N TYR A 49 0.33 11.47 14.72
CA TYR A 49 0.34 12.33 15.91
C TYR A 49 -0.21 13.73 15.64
N ILE A 50 0.09 14.34 14.49
CA ILE A 50 -0.42 15.67 14.13
C ILE A 50 -1.94 15.64 13.92
N GLU A 51 -2.48 14.56 13.36
CA GLU A 51 -3.93 14.36 13.16
C GLU A 51 -4.66 13.89 14.45
N GLY A 52 -3.97 13.78 15.56
CA GLY A 52 -4.55 13.30 16.81
C GLY A 52 -4.86 11.78 16.84
N GLN A 53 -4.34 11.03 15.87
CA GLN A 53 -4.56 9.60 15.70
C GLN A 53 -3.28 8.79 15.97
N GLY A 54 -2.49 9.16 16.99
CA GLY A 54 -1.17 8.57 17.26
C GLY A 54 -1.14 7.03 17.33
N LEU A 55 -2.27 6.40 17.65
CA LEU A 55 -2.40 4.94 17.68
C LEU A 55 -2.19 4.28 16.30
N VAL A 56 -2.42 5.02 15.21
CA VAL A 56 -2.19 4.51 13.83
C VAL A 56 -0.72 4.16 13.62
N GLY A 57 0.22 4.97 14.13
CA GLY A 57 1.65 4.66 14.04
C GLY A 57 2.03 3.39 14.80
N TRP A 58 1.50 3.20 16.00
CA TRP A 58 1.73 1.99 16.79
C TRP A 58 1.05 0.76 16.18
N GLY A 59 -0.14 0.93 15.62
CA GLY A 59 -0.82 -0.10 14.85
C GLY A 59 -0.01 -0.55 13.65
N ALA A 60 0.53 0.40 12.87
CA ALA A 60 1.40 0.12 11.73
C ALA A 60 2.61 -0.72 12.11
N LEU A 61 3.30 -0.34 13.19
CA LEU A 61 4.44 -1.08 13.72
C LEU A 61 4.05 -2.48 14.16
N LEU A 62 2.97 -2.62 14.93
CA LEU A 62 2.48 -3.93 15.37
C LEU A 62 2.08 -4.81 14.18
N GLY A 63 1.37 -4.25 13.20
CA GLY A 63 0.91 -4.98 12.03
C GLY A 63 2.06 -5.55 11.19
N VAL A 64 3.12 -4.76 10.94
CA VAL A 64 4.28 -5.25 10.20
C VAL A 64 5.07 -6.32 10.96
N ILE A 65 5.16 -6.21 12.29
CA ILE A 65 5.80 -7.22 13.14
C ILE A 65 5.01 -8.53 13.08
N VAL A 66 3.71 -8.48 13.36
CA VAL A 66 2.84 -9.67 13.41
C VAL A 66 2.85 -10.42 12.09
N SER A 67 2.63 -9.73 10.97
CA SER A 67 2.61 -10.38 9.66
C SER A 67 3.97 -10.96 9.27
N THR A 68 5.08 -10.29 9.59
CA THR A 68 6.42 -10.80 9.35
C THR A 68 6.72 -12.04 10.20
N VAL A 69 6.41 -11.99 11.49
CA VAL A 69 6.56 -13.15 12.41
C VAL A 69 5.70 -14.32 11.95
N THR A 70 4.48 -14.05 11.49
CA THR A 70 3.60 -15.10 10.92
C THR A 70 4.24 -15.79 9.73
N GLY A 71 4.92 -15.06 8.85
CA GLY A 71 5.65 -15.62 7.71
C GLY A 71 6.76 -16.58 8.15
N TYR A 72 7.51 -16.24 9.21
CA TYR A 72 8.51 -17.13 9.81
C TYR A 72 7.87 -18.38 10.43
N LEU A 73 6.80 -18.21 11.20
CA LEU A 73 6.14 -19.32 11.88
C LEU A 73 5.53 -20.33 10.91
N LEU A 74 5.02 -19.85 9.76
CA LEU A 74 4.45 -20.70 8.72
C LEU A 74 5.50 -21.31 7.77
N GLY A 75 6.77 -20.94 7.92
CA GLY A 75 7.87 -21.48 7.10
C GLY A 75 7.78 -21.05 5.63
N PHE A 76 7.28 -19.86 5.33
CA PHE A 76 7.23 -19.33 3.97
C PHE A 76 8.65 -19.07 3.39
N PRO A 77 8.81 -18.94 2.07
CA PRO A 77 10.12 -18.79 1.44
C PRO A 77 10.94 -17.64 2.05
N ALA A 78 12.11 -17.95 2.60
CA ALA A 78 12.97 -16.98 3.28
C ALA A 78 13.29 -15.75 2.41
N LYS A 79 13.49 -15.95 1.10
CA LYS A 79 13.72 -14.88 0.13
C LYS A 79 12.61 -13.82 0.13
N ASP A 80 11.36 -14.22 0.26
CA ASP A 80 10.22 -13.31 0.38
C ASP A 80 10.29 -12.49 1.68
N GLY A 81 10.66 -13.15 2.78
CA GLY A 81 10.86 -12.51 4.07
C GLY A 81 11.98 -11.47 4.05
N GLU A 82 13.15 -11.84 3.52
CA GLU A 82 14.30 -10.94 3.39
C GLU A 82 13.97 -9.67 2.59
N GLN A 83 13.07 -9.78 1.63
CA GLN A 83 12.56 -8.66 0.83
C GLN A 83 11.44 -7.87 1.52
N GLY A 84 10.99 -8.28 2.71
CA GLY A 84 9.89 -7.64 3.44
C GLY A 84 8.49 -7.98 2.90
N LEU A 85 8.38 -8.95 1.97
CA LEU A 85 7.10 -9.27 1.31
C LEU A 85 6.08 -9.94 2.24
N TRP A 86 6.43 -10.32 3.45
CA TRP A 86 5.48 -10.80 4.44
C TRP A 86 4.80 -9.66 5.21
N GLY A 87 5.48 -8.50 5.35
CA GLY A 87 5.07 -7.41 6.23
C GLY A 87 4.13 -6.37 5.63
N PHE A 88 4.14 -6.16 4.31
CA PHE A 88 3.53 -4.97 3.70
C PHE A 88 1.99 -4.93 3.79
N ASN A 89 1.30 -6.06 3.79
CA ASN A 89 -0.14 -6.10 4.02
C ASN A 89 -0.46 -5.84 5.51
N GLY A 90 0.37 -6.37 6.42
CA GLY A 90 0.17 -6.19 7.86
C GLY A 90 0.34 -4.75 8.32
N VAL A 91 1.31 -4.00 7.77
CA VAL A 91 1.46 -2.58 8.12
C VAL A 91 0.22 -1.76 7.74
N LEU A 92 -0.41 -2.07 6.61
CA LEU A 92 -1.65 -1.41 6.17
C LEU A 92 -2.85 -1.79 7.07
N VAL A 93 -2.97 -3.05 7.48
CA VAL A 93 -3.95 -3.44 8.52
C VAL A 93 -3.74 -2.63 9.78
N GLY A 94 -2.46 -2.50 10.20
CA GLY A 94 -2.07 -1.73 11.37
C GLY A 94 -2.45 -0.25 11.30
N CYS A 95 -2.40 0.36 10.10
CA CYS A 95 -2.92 1.71 9.89
C CYS A 95 -4.46 1.75 9.94
N ALA A 96 -5.13 0.81 9.27
CA ALA A 96 -6.57 0.84 9.08
C ALA A 96 -7.37 0.63 10.36
N PHE A 97 -6.95 -0.28 11.24
CA PHE A 97 -7.74 -0.61 12.43
C PHE A 97 -7.89 0.56 13.40
N PRO A 98 -6.81 1.23 13.86
CA PRO A 98 -6.97 2.41 14.71
C PRO A 98 -7.61 3.60 14.00
N THR A 99 -7.57 3.66 12.67
CA THR A 99 -8.27 4.69 11.90
C THR A 99 -9.78 4.48 11.93
N PHE A 100 -10.26 3.24 11.77
CA PHE A 100 -11.68 2.94 11.59
C PHE A 100 -12.36 2.33 12.80
N MET A 101 -11.63 1.92 13.82
CA MET A 101 -12.16 1.28 15.03
C MET A 101 -11.72 2.01 16.30
N GLY A 102 -12.58 2.01 17.30
CA GLY A 102 -12.29 2.58 18.61
C GLY A 102 -11.19 1.80 19.35
N ASN A 103 -10.43 2.51 20.18
CA ASN A 103 -9.33 1.94 20.96
C ASN A 103 -9.86 1.03 22.07
N THR A 104 -9.97 -0.25 21.78
CA THR A 104 -10.36 -1.30 22.72
C THR A 104 -9.38 -2.48 22.64
N VAL A 105 -9.31 -3.29 23.70
CA VAL A 105 -8.51 -4.53 23.67
C VAL A 105 -8.92 -5.43 22.50
N TRP A 106 -10.21 -5.50 22.21
CA TRP A 106 -10.74 -6.32 21.11
C TRP A 106 -10.27 -5.83 19.74
N MET A 107 -10.16 -4.50 19.55
CA MET A 107 -9.59 -3.94 18.33
C MET A 107 -8.13 -4.38 18.15
N TRP A 108 -7.30 -4.33 19.18
CA TRP A 108 -5.91 -4.77 19.11
C TRP A 108 -5.77 -6.27 18.85
N LEU A 109 -6.60 -7.11 19.47
CA LEU A 109 -6.63 -8.54 19.19
C LEU A 109 -7.08 -8.83 17.76
N ALA A 110 -8.10 -8.13 17.28
CA ALA A 110 -8.58 -8.23 15.91
C ALA A 110 -7.51 -7.76 14.90
N LEU A 111 -6.76 -6.68 15.20
CA LEU A 111 -5.62 -6.22 14.39
C LEU A 111 -4.56 -7.32 14.27
N VAL A 112 -4.15 -7.92 15.39
CA VAL A 112 -3.16 -9.01 15.40
C VAL A 112 -3.65 -10.18 14.56
N LEU A 113 -4.89 -10.61 14.73
CA LEU A 113 -5.47 -11.70 13.95
C LEU A 113 -5.54 -11.37 12.46
N CYS A 114 -6.01 -10.17 12.10
CA CYS A 114 -6.13 -9.74 10.72
C CYS A 114 -4.75 -9.58 10.05
N ALA A 115 -3.78 -8.96 10.72
CA ALA A 115 -2.41 -8.81 10.21
C ALA A 115 -1.75 -10.18 9.96
N ALA A 116 -1.89 -11.12 10.89
CA ALA A 116 -1.45 -12.50 10.70
C ALA A 116 -2.15 -13.14 9.48
N LEU A 117 -3.48 -13.01 9.39
CA LEU A 117 -4.29 -13.56 8.30
C LEU A 117 -3.81 -13.10 6.93
N THR A 118 -3.44 -11.83 6.77
CA THR A 118 -2.99 -11.30 5.47
C THR A 118 -1.78 -12.04 4.91
N THR A 119 -0.92 -12.60 5.77
CA THR A 119 0.32 -13.26 5.33
C THR A 119 0.02 -14.56 4.56
N TRP A 120 -0.83 -15.43 5.10
CA TRP A 120 -1.17 -16.66 4.36
C TRP A 120 -2.23 -16.44 3.28
N VAL A 121 -3.11 -15.46 3.45
CA VAL A 121 -4.05 -15.05 2.38
C VAL A 121 -3.26 -14.56 1.17
N ARG A 122 -2.18 -13.78 1.37
CA ARG A 122 -1.26 -13.39 0.28
C ARG A 122 -0.67 -14.61 -0.43
N ALA A 123 -0.19 -15.59 0.33
CA ALA A 123 0.36 -16.81 -0.27
C ALA A 123 -0.71 -17.57 -1.08
N GLY A 124 -1.93 -17.71 -0.52
CA GLY A 124 -3.05 -18.35 -1.20
C GLY A 124 -3.45 -17.63 -2.49
N PHE A 125 -3.65 -16.30 -2.44
CA PHE A 125 -3.98 -15.52 -3.65
C PHE A 125 -2.87 -15.60 -4.70
N ASN A 126 -1.58 -15.51 -4.30
CA ASN A 126 -0.49 -15.63 -5.24
C ASN A 126 -0.45 -17.01 -5.92
N ASN A 127 -0.77 -18.09 -5.20
CA ASN A 127 -0.89 -19.42 -5.80
C ASN A 127 -2.03 -19.49 -6.82
N VAL A 128 -3.19 -18.90 -6.51
CA VAL A 128 -4.33 -18.84 -7.44
C VAL A 128 -4.02 -17.97 -8.66
N MET A 129 -3.28 -16.89 -8.48
CA MET A 129 -2.96 -15.92 -9.54
C MET A 129 -1.72 -16.29 -10.36
N ALA A 130 -0.89 -17.21 -9.88
CA ALA A 130 0.33 -17.65 -10.56
C ALA A 130 0.13 -18.07 -12.03
N PRO A 131 -0.95 -18.82 -12.40
CA PRO A 131 -1.22 -19.16 -13.80
C PRO A 131 -1.43 -17.94 -14.70
N TRP A 132 -1.95 -16.84 -14.15
CA TRP A 132 -2.18 -15.58 -14.87
C TRP A 132 -0.99 -14.61 -14.79
N LYS A 133 0.10 -15.04 -14.14
CA LYS A 133 1.37 -14.31 -14.06
C LYS A 133 1.24 -12.90 -13.45
N VAL A 134 0.34 -12.73 -12.52
CA VAL A 134 0.15 -11.51 -11.73
C VAL A 134 0.18 -11.81 -10.24
N ASN A 135 0.39 -10.79 -9.42
CA ASN A 135 0.47 -10.89 -7.97
C ASN A 135 -0.79 -10.36 -7.30
N SER A 136 -1.01 -10.75 -6.04
CA SER A 136 -2.14 -10.29 -5.23
C SER A 136 -2.03 -8.84 -4.76
N PHE A 137 -0.86 -8.22 -4.85
CA PHE A 137 -0.57 -6.85 -4.37
C PHE A 137 -1.02 -6.65 -2.92
N THR A 138 -1.71 -5.55 -2.65
CA THR A 138 -2.31 -5.26 -1.34
C THR A 138 -3.74 -5.80 -1.18
N PHE A 139 -4.22 -6.65 -2.11
CA PHE A 139 -5.57 -7.21 -2.01
C PHE A 139 -5.79 -8.11 -0.78
N PRO A 140 -4.81 -8.86 -0.26
CA PRO A 140 -4.94 -9.55 1.03
C PRO A 140 -5.28 -8.59 2.18
N PHE A 141 -4.64 -7.42 2.24
CA PHE A 141 -5.02 -6.36 3.17
C PHE A 141 -6.45 -5.88 2.93
N VAL A 142 -6.81 -5.55 1.69
CA VAL A 142 -8.15 -5.06 1.33
C VAL A 142 -9.21 -6.05 1.75
N PHE A 143 -9.09 -7.30 1.33
CA PHE A 143 -10.09 -8.34 1.59
C PHE A 143 -10.24 -8.62 3.08
N CYS A 144 -9.14 -8.86 3.78
CA CYS A 144 -9.19 -9.16 5.22
C CYS A 144 -9.74 -7.98 6.02
N THR A 145 -9.27 -6.75 5.73
CA THR A 145 -9.74 -5.56 6.43
C THR A 145 -11.22 -5.32 6.20
N TRP A 146 -11.72 -5.47 4.97
CA TRP A 146 -13.17 -5.36 4.69
C TRP A 146 -13.98 -6.33 5.54
N MET A 147 -13.56 -7.59 5.64
CA MET A 147 -14.29 -8.58 6.45
C MET A 147 -14.33 -8.19 7.93
N PHE A 148 -13.22 -7.68 8.47
CA PHE A 148 -13.17 -7.23 9.86
C PHE A 148 -13.95 -5.93 10.10
N LEU A 149 -13.92 -4.97 9.18
CA LEU A 149 -14.73 -3.74 9.28
C LEU A 149 -16.24 -4.05 9.20
N LEU A 150 -16.64 -4.97 8.33
CA LEU A 150 -18.03 -5.45 8.28
C LEU A 150 -18.41 -6.19 9.56
N ALA A 151 -17.53 -7.03 10.09
CA ALA A 151 -17.74 -7.71 11.37
C ALA A 151 -17.88 -6.70 12.54
N ALA A 152 -17.11 -5.60 12.53
CA ALA A 152 -17.23 -4.54 13.53
C ALA A 152 -18.61 -3.88 13.53
N ARG A 153 -19.29 -3.79 12.39
CA ARG A 153 -20.67 -3.31 12.33
C ARG A 153 -21.69 -4.26 12.99
N ALA A 154 -21.36 -5.55 13.06
CA ALA A 154 -22.21 -6.57 13.68
C ALA A 154 -21.83 -6.89 15.13
N MET A 155 -20.67 -6.43 15.61
CA MET A 155 -20.08 -6.81 16.89
C MET A 155 -19.82 -5.60 17.78
N HIS A 156 -20.66 -5.33 18.76
CA HIS A 156 -20.55 -4.19 19.69
C HIS A 156 -19.21 -4.10 20.45
N GLY A 157 -18.46 -5.21 20.57
CA GLY A 157 -17.11 -5.22 21.16
C GLY A 157 -16.05 -4.53 20.29
N LEU A 158 -16.36 -4.27 19.02
CA LEU A 158 -15.52 -3.57 18.06
C LEU A 158 -16.17 -2.23 17.66
N PRO A 159 -16.19 -1.21 18.51
CA PRO A 159 -16.80 0.07 18.19
C PRO A 159 -16.10 0.70 16.99
N THR A 160 -16.87 1.26 16.06
CA THR A 160 -16.34 1.92 14.86
C THR A 160 -16.16 3.41 15.09
N THR A 161 -15.08 3.97 14.54
CA THR A 161 -14.77 5.41 14.51
C THR A 161 -14.41 5.79 13.07
N HIS A 162 -14.70 7.02 12.68
CA HIS A 162 -14.34 7.55 11.34
C HIS A 162 -14.78 6.66 10.15
N MET A 163 -15.66 5.70 10.36
CA MET A 163 -16.32 4.98 9.27
C MET A 163 -17.51 5.79 8.79
N ALA A 164 -17.68 5.88 7.46
CA ALA A 164 -18.84 6.52 6.89
C ALA A 164 -20.13 5.80 7.31
N ASP A 165 -21.20 6.55 7.52
CA ASP A 165 -22.51 5.94 7.70
C ASP A 165 -22.98 5.27 6.40
N PRO A 166 -23.66 4.12 6.50
CA PRO A 166 -24.27 3.49 5.33
C PRO A 166 -25.25 4.45 4.67
N ALA A 167 -25.08 4.67 3.36
CA ALA A 167 -25.89 5.62 2.63
C ALA A 167 -26.18 5.15 1.20
N LEU A 168 -27.29 5.60 0.63
CA LEU A 168 -27.60 5.32 -0.78
C LEU A 168 -26.65 6.09 -1.70
N PRO A 169 -26.19 5.51 -2.81
CA PRO A 169 -25.26 6.15 -3.74
C PRO A 169 -25.71 7.53 -4.24
N ALA A 170 -27.02 7.73 -4.41
CA ALA A 170 -27.59 9.01 -4.85
C ALA A 170 -27.38 10.18 -3.89
N ALA A 171 -27.03 9.93 -2.61
CA ALA A 171 -26.83 10.97 -1.59
C ALA A 171 -25.42 11.61 -1.63
N PHE A 172 -24.52 11.16 -2.51
CA PHE A 172 -23.09 11.52 -2.46
C PHE A 172 -22.65 12.67 -3.36
N SER A 173 -23.53 13.31 -4.10
CA SER A 173 -23.12 14.32 -5.09
C SER A 173 -23.26 15.75 -4.57
N SER A 174 -22.43 16.18 -3.63
CA SER A 174 -22.22 17.60 -3.37
C SER A 174 -20.83 18.02 -3.85
N PHE A 175 -20.80 18.78 -4.94
CA PHE A 175 -19.58 19.48 -5.34
C PHE A 175 -19.44 20.71 -4.43
N GLU A 176 -18.48 20.67 -3.53
CA GLU A 176 -18.08 21.83 -2.74
C GLU A 176 -16.92 22.54 -3.43
N SER A 177 -16.84 23.87 -3.27
CA SER A 177 -15.73 24.65 -3.84
C SER A 177 -14.42 24.30 -3.18
N ILE A 178 -13.44 23.87 -3.97
CA ILE A 178 -12.06 23.63 -3.52
C ILE A 178 -11.24 24.93 -3.52
N ARG A 179 -10.28 25.01 -2.62
CA ARG A 179 -9.34 26.13 -2.56
C ARG A 179 -8.13 25.84 -3.45
N PHE A 180 -8.03 26.52 -4.59
CA PHE A 180 -6.95 26.32 -5.55
C PHE A 180 -5.55 26.60 -4.99
N VAL A 181 -5.44 27.44 -3.96
CA VAL A 181 -4.18 27.73 -3.26
C VAL A 181 -3.62 26.48 -2.53
N ASP A 182 -4.49 25.55 -2.17
CA ASP A 182 -4.12 24.34 -1.40
C ASP A 182 -3.88 23.10 -2.29
N LEU A 183 -3.89 23.23 -3.62
CA LEU A 183 -3.71 22.11 -4.55
C LEU A 183 -2.44 21.30 -4.28
N VAL A 184 -1.34 21.95 -3.92
CA VAL A 184 -0.07 21.26 -3.57
C VAL A 184 -0.24 20.43 -2.29
N VAL A 185 -1.00 20.93 -1.34
CA VAL A 185 -1.32 20.21 -0.09
C VAL A 185 -2.17 18.98 -0.40
N TYR A 186 -3.22 19.13 -1.23
CA TYR A 186 -4.09 18.01 -1.63
C TYR A 186 -3.33 16.93 -2.41
N TRP A 187 -2.44 17.36 -3.31
CA TRP A 187 -1.54 16.49 -4.06
C TRP A 187 -0.64 15.67 -3.12
N LEU A 188 0.01 16.30 -2.13
CA LEU A 188 0.86 15.61 -1.15
C LEU A 188 0.06 14.69 -0.23
N LYS A 189 -1.12 15.12 0.22
CA LYS A 189 -2.03 14.27 1.00
C LYS A 189 -2.39 13.01 0.23
N GLY A 190 -2.64 13.09 -1.09
CA GLY A 190 -2.90 11.94 -1.93
C GLY A 190 -1.81 10.86 -1.88
N ILE A 191 -0.55 11.27 -1.70
CA ILE A 191 0.56 10.34 -1.50
C ILE A 191 0.57 9.80 -0.06
N GLY A 192 0.30 10.63 0.95
CA GLY A 192 0.20 10.23 2.35
C GLY A 192 -0.91 9.21 2.61
N GLN A 193 -2.03 9.35 1.90
CA GLN A 193 -3.20 8.47 2.01
C GLN A 193 -2.96 7.01 1.61
N VAL A 194 -1.84 6.68 0.98
CA VAL A 194 -1.46 5.27 0.76
C VAL A 194 -1.42 4.48 2.08
N PHE A 195 -1.08 5.15 3.19
CA PHE A 195 -1.09 4.58 4.54
C PHE A 195 -2.23 5.15 5.41
N LEU A 196 -3.28 5.67 4.80
CA LEU A 196 -4.44 6.29 5.47
C LEU A 196 -4.06 7.50 6.36
N ILE A 197 -3.04 8.24 6.00
CA ILE A 197 -2.57 9.42 6.73
C ILE A 197 -2.91 10.69 5.95
N ASN A 198 -3.77 11.54 6.52
CA ASN A 198 -4.23 12.78 5.91
C ASN A 198 -3.26 13.95 6.19
N SER A 199 -1.97 13.76 5.90
CA SER A 199 -0.92 14.75 6.17
C SER A 199 -0.03 14.99 4.95
N TRP A 200 0.12 16.27 4.58
CA TRP A 200 1.01 16.66 3.47
C TRP A 200 2.49 16.44 3.80
N VAL A 201 2.88 16.58 5.07
CA VAL A 201 4.27 16.30 5.52
C VAL A 201 4.59 14.83 5.34
N THR A 202 3.63 13.94 5.65
CA THR A 202 3.74 12.50 5.39
C THR A 202 3.96 12.23 3.89
N GLY A 203 3.23 12.96 3.02
CA GLY A 203 3.43 12.89 1.57
C GLY A 203 4.84 13.26 1.14
N ILE A 204 5.44 14.30 1.74
CA ILE A 204 6.85 14.66 1.51
C ILE A 204 7.79 13.54 1.99
N CYS A 205 7.60 13.02 3.20
CA CYS A 205 8.42 11.93 3.73
C CYS A 205 8.39 10.72 2.78
N PHE A 206 7.22 10.41 2.22
CA PHE A 206 7.06 9.30 1.29
C PHE A 206 7.75 9.56 -0.05
N LEU A 207 7.62 10.76 -0.61
CA LEU A 207 8.34 11.12 -1.84
C LEU A 207 9.86 11.07 -1.67
N VAL A 208 10.37 11.58 -0.55
CA VAL A 208 11.81 11.48 -0.23
C VAL A 208 12.22 10.02 -0.06
N GLY A 209 11.43 9.23 0.67
CA GLY A 209 11.68 7.80 0.83
C GLY A 209 11.69 7.03 -0.50
N LEU A 210 10.75 7.31 -1.39
CA LEU A 210 10.72 6.76 -2.74
C LEU A 210 11.98 7.17 -3.53
N PHE A 211 12.34 8.45 -3.49
CA PHE A 211 13.50 8.99 -4.22
C PHE A 211 14.82 8.33 -3.80
N LEU A 212 14.98 8.00 -2.52
CA LEU A 212 16.18 7.31 -2.03
C LEU A 212 16.35 5.89 -2.59
N CYS A 213 15.23 5.21 -2.91
CA CYS A 213 15.27 3.89 -3.52
C CYS A 213 15.22 3.97 -5.04
N SER A 214 14.27 4.74 -5.57
CA SER A 214 14.01 4.89 -7.00
C SER A 214 13.47 6.28 -7.32
N ARG A 215 14.30 7.10 -7.97
CA ARG A 215 13.88 8.41 -8.49
C ARG A 215 12.69 8.33 -9.44
N TRP A 216 12.61 7.24 -10.20
CA TRP A 216 11.51 7.04 -11.13
C TRP A 216 10.21 6.67 -10.42
N ALA A 217 10.28 5.87 -9.35
CA ALA A 217 9.12 5.58 -8.51
C ALA A 217 8.61 6.86 -7.84
N ALA A 218 9.49 7.74 -7.34
CA ALA A 218 9.10 9.03 -6.78
C ALA A 218 8.44 9.93 -7.83
N LEU A 219 9.01 10.01 -9.04
CA LEU A 219 8.42 10.79 -10.13
C LEU A 219 7.03 10.27 -10.51
N TRP A 220 6.86 8.96 -10.69
CA TRP A 220 5.59 8.38 -11.06
C TRP A 220 4.55 8.44 -9.93
N ALA A 221 4.97 8.37 -8.66
CA ALA A 221 4.09 8.65 -7.54
C ALA A 221 3.54 10.09 -7.60
N ALA A 222 4.43 11.05 -7.84
CA ALA A 222 4.08 12.45 -7.98
C ALA A 222 3.11 12.69 -9.16
N ILE A 223 3.38 12.09 -10.34
CA ILE A 223 2.52 12.14 -11.53
C ILE A 223 1.17 11.48 -11.23
N GLY A 224 1.15 10.31 -10.59
CA GLY A 224 -0.08 9.57 -10.27
C GLY A 224 -1.05 10.39 -9.43
N SER A 225 -0.56 11.00 -8.34
CA SER A 225 -1.38 11.88 -7.49
C SER A 225 -1.80 13.16 -8.21
N ALA A 226 -0.91 13.78 -9.02
CA ALA A 226 -1.23 15.01 -9.74
C ALA A 226 -2.29 14.80 -10.83
N LEU A 227 -2.14 13.75 -11.66
CA LEU A 227 -3.13 13.43 -12.69
C LEU A 227 -4.49 13.07 -12.08
N ALA A 228 -4.49 12.30 -10.99
CA ALA A 228 -5.73 11.99 -10.27
C ALA A 228 -6.42 13.27 -9.81
N LEU A 229 -5.68 14.18 -9.16
CA LEU A 229 -6.21 15.46 -8.68
C LEU A 229 -6.81 16.28 -9.84
N LEU A 230 -6.12 16.39 -10.97
CA LEU A 230 -6.62 17.11 -12.14
C LEU A 230 -7.92 16.50 -12.69
N VAL A 231 -7.99 15.17 -12.79
CA VAL A 231 -9.20 14.47 -13.27
C VAL A 231 -10.39 14.70 -12.35
N VAL A 232 -10.24 14.56 -11.04
CA VAL A 232 -11.36 14.68 -10.11
C VAL A 232 -11.86 16.12 -9.96
N ILE A 233 -10.98 17.11 -10.14
CA ILE A 233 -11.38 18.53 -10.24
C ILE A 233 -12.19 18.75 -11.52
N ALA A 234 -11.69 18.28 -12.67
CA ALA A 234 -12.38 18.42 -13.95
C ALA A 234 -13.75 17.69 -13.95
N MET A 235 -13.83 16.56 -13.26
CA MET A 235 -15.07 15.76 -13.13
C MET A 235 -15.98 16.25 -11.98
N LYS A 236 -15.59 17.29 -11.26
CA LYS A 236 -16.35 17.86 -10.13
C LYS A 236 -16.70 16.83 -9.06
N ALA A 237 -15.72 16.02 -8.64
CA ALA A 237 -15.89 15.10 -7.53
C ALA A 237 -16.07 15.85 -6.20
N SER A 238 -16.41 15.14 -5.13
CA SER A 238 -16.59 15.69 -3.77
C SER A 238 -15.40 16.55 -3.34
N GLY A 239 -15.64 17.79 -2.94
CA GLY A 239 -14.60 18.73 -2.53
C GLY A 239 -13.89 18.30 -1.25
N SER A 240 -14.59 17.67 -0.30
CA SER A 240 -14.00 17.09 0.91
C SER A 240 -13.04 15.95 0.56
N ASP A 241 -13.43 15.03 -0.31
CA ASP A 241 -12.58 13.90 -0.72
C ASP A 241 -11.33 14.38 -1.49
N ILE A 242 -11.48 15.44 -2.30
CA ILE A 242 -10.35 16.09 -3.00
C ILE A 242 -9.40 16.73 -1.97
N SER A 243 -9.92 17.48 -1.00
CA SER A 243 -9.12 18.18 0.01
C SER A 243 -8.37 17.22 0.95
N ASP A 244 -8.91 16.03 1.16
CA ASP A 244 -8.29 14.96 1.95
C ASP A 244 -7.37 14.04 1.12
N GLY A 245 -7.23 14.29 -0.19
CA GLY A 245 -6.36 13.52 -1.08
C GLY A 245 -6.85 12.09 -1.36
N LEU A 246 -8.11 11.78 -1.09
CA LEU A 246 -8.66 10.41 -1.15
C LEU A 246 -8.70 9.81 -2.56
N TYR A 247 -8.57 10.62 -3.60
CA TYR A 247 -8.47 10.12 -4.97
C TYR A 247 -7.02 9.88 -5.44
N GLY A 248 -6.00 10.27 -4.63
CA GLY A 248 -4.59 10.20 -5.04
C GLY A 248 -3.92 8.86 -4.82
N TYR A 249 -4.20 8.18 -3.72
CA TYR A 249 -3.39 7.04 -3.23
C TYR A 249 -3.42 5.80 -4.14
N SER A 250 -4.56 5.41 -4.68
CA SER A 250 -4.64 4.29 -5.60
C SER A 250 -3.96 4.56 -6.94
N PRO A 251 -4.16 5.75 -7.59
CA PRO A 251 -3.39 6.15 -8.76
C PRO A 251 -1.88 6.24 -8.53
N VAL A 252 -1.42 6.66 -7.35
CA VAL A 252 0.01 6.63 -6.96
C VAL A 252 0.58 5.22 -7.07
N LEU A 253 -0.11 4.23 -6.48
CA LEU A 253 0.31 2.83 -6.51
C LEU A 253 0.26 2.24 -7.92
N THR A 254 -0.79 2.53 -8.69
CA THR A 254 -0.92 2.10 -10.09
C THR A 254 0.18 2.69 -10.95
N ALA A 255 0.51 3.97 -10.76
CA ALA A 255 1.58 4.66 -11.50
C ALA A 255 2.95 3.99 -11.26
N ILE A 256 3.31 3.75 -10.00
CA ILE A 256 4.57 3.07 -9.65
C ILE A 256 4.58 1.66 -10.25
N ALA A 257 3.50 0.90 -10.07
CA ALA A 257 3.40 -0.48 -10.53
C ALA A 257 3.61 -0.59 -12.05
N LEU A 258 2.86 0.17 -12.83
CA LEU A 258 2.87 0.04 -14.29
C LEU A 258 4.09 0.70 -14.93
N ALA A 259 4.58 1.82 -14.38
CA ALA A 259 5.67 2.55 -15.02
C ALA A 259 7.07 2.11 -14.58
N THR A 260 7.21 1.45 -13.41
CA THR A 260 8.55 1.18 -12.85
C THR A 260 8.77 -0.25 -12.37
N VAL A 261 7.70 -1.04 -12.14
CA VAL A 261 7.82 -2.36 -11.51
C VAL A 261 7.52 -3.49 -12.48
N PHE A 262 6.38 -3.47 -13.16
CA PHE A 262 5.90 -4.60 -13.95
C PHE A 262 6.16 -4.47 -15.45
N TYR A 263 6.43 -3.27 -15.95
CA TYR A 263 6.86 -3.03 -17.31
C TYR A 263 8.25 -2.41 -17.35
N LYS A 264 9.01 -2.74 -18.39
CA LYS A 264 10.30 -2.07 -18.67
C LYS A 264 10.02 -0.62 -19.06
N PRO A 265 10.68 0.36 -18.42
CA PRO A 265 10.44 1.77 -18.71
C PRO A 265 10.75 2.12 -20.17
N ASN A 266 9.74 2.53 -20.91
CA ASN A 266 9.81 3.10 -22.25
C ASN A 266 8.61 4.01 -22.50
N PHE A 267 8.55 4.68 -23.65
CA PHE A 267 7.46 5.60 -23.97
C PHE A 267 6.08 4.92 -24.01
N ARG A 268 6.00 3.68 -24.53
CA ARG A 268 4.74 2.93 -24.61
C ARG A 268 4.24 2.52 -23.23
N SER A 269 5.13 2.02 -22.38
CA SER A 269 4.77 1.67 -20.99
C SER A 269 4.41 2.90 -20.16
N ALA A 270 5.03 4.06 -20.45
CA ALA A 270 4.66 5.32 -19.82
C ALA A 270 3.22 5.77 -20.20
N LEU A 271 2.86 5.69 -21.49
CA LEU A 271 1.47 5.96 -21.92
C LEU A 271 0.49 4.98 -21.31
N TRP A 272 0.86 3.70 -21.20
CA TRP A 272 0.05 2.67 -20.57
C TRP A 272 -0.17 2.94 -19.08
N ALA A 273 0.87 3.41 -18.38
CA ALA A 273 0.77 3.84 -16.99
C ALA A 273 -0.14 5.07 -16.82
N VAL A 274 -0.05 6.08 -17.69
CA VAL A 274 -0.96 7.24 -17.69
C VAL A 274 -2.41 6.78 -17.86
N LEU A 275 -2.68 5.89 -18.81
CA LEU A 275 -4.02 5.34 -19.00
C LEU A 275 -4.47 4.56 -17.76
N GLY A 276 -3.57 3.79 -17.14
CA GLY A 276 -3.82 3.08 -15.88
C GLY A 276 -4.19 4.02 -14.74
N ILE A 277 -3.50 5.16 -14.60
CA ILE A 277 -3.83 6.20 -13.62
C ILE A 277 -5.27 6.72 -13.84
N LEU A 278 -5.59 7.09 -15.06
CA LEU A 278 -6.92 7.61 -15.41
C LEU A 278 -8.03 6.59 -15.09
N VAL A 279 -7.84 5.35 -15.51
CA VAL A 279 -8.80 4.26 -15.22
C VAL A 279 -8.92 4.01 -13.71
N THR A 280 -7.82 4.09 -12.96
CA THR A 280 -7.85 3.92 -11.51
C THR A 280 -8.74 4.95 -10.82
N VAL A 281 -8.72 6.21 -11.27
CA VAL A 281 -9.57 7.28 -10.72
C VAL A 281 -11.06 6.92 -10.89
N PHE A 282 -11.47 6.44 -12.08
CA PHE A 282 -12.86 6.05 -12.32
C PHE A 282 -13.26 4.79 -11.53
N ILE A 283 -12.35 3.81 -11.43
CA ILE A 283 -12.60 2.61 -10.59
C ILE A 283 -12.76 3.04 -9.12
N GLN A 284 -11.94 3.97 -8.63
CA GLN A 284 -12.03 4.47 -7.26
C GLN A 284 -13.36 5.17 -7.00
N ALA A 285 -13.77 6.06 -7.90
CA ALA A 285 -15.07 6.74 -7.82
C ALA A 285 -16.23 5.73 -7.85
N GLY A 286 -16.18 4.74 -8.75
CA GLY A 286 -17.17 3.66 -8.81
C GLY A 286 -17.21 2.81 -7.55
N MET A 287 -16.05 2.48 -7.00
CA MET A 287 -15.97 1.72 -5.75
C MET A 287 -16.44 2.51 -4.53
N TYR A 288 -16.29 3.82 -4.48
CA TYR A 288 -16.90 4.64 -3.42
C TYR A 288 -18.42 4.48 -3.42
N MET A 289 -19.05 4.54 -4.60
CA MET A 289 -20.50 4.31 -4.74
C MET A 289 -20.89 2.87 -4.38
N LEU A 290 -20.08 1.88 -4.77
CA LEU A 290 -20.32 0.47 -4.46
C LEU A 290 -20.24 0.18 -2.96
N MET A 291 -19.30 0.83 -2.24
CA MET A 291 -19.07 0.61 -0.81
C MET A 291 -19.95 1.50 0.09
N ALA A 292 -20.56 2.54 -0.46
CA ALA A 292 -21.43 3.45 0.27
C ALA A 292 -22.56 2.76 1.06
N PRO A 293 -23.29 1.76 0.50
CA PRO A 293 -24.37 1.07 1.23
C PRO A 293 -23.88 0.32 2.48
N VAL A 294 -22.63 -0.06 2.54
CA VAL A 294 -22.04 -0.74 3.71
C VAL A 294 -21.18 0.20 4.56
N GLY A 295 -20.91 1.42 4.08
CA GLY A 295 -20.19 2.45 4.81
C GLY A 295 -18.76 2.06 5.17
N ILE A 296 -18.04 1.40 4.26
CA ILE A 296 -16.62 1.06 4.46
C ILE A 296 -15.76 1.69 3.36
N ALA A 297 -14.50 2.01 3.71
CA ALA A 297 -13.55 2.58 2.78
C ALA A 297 -13.14 1.57 1.68
N THR A 298 -12.86 2.08 0.48
CA THR A 298 -12.38 1.27 -0.65
C THR A 298 -10.98 0.69 -0.43
N LEU A 299 -10.24 1.27 0.51
CA LEU A 299 -8.83 0.95 0.76
C LEU A 299 -8.04 1.00 -0.57
N THR A 300 -7.01 0.16 -0.71
CA THR A 300 -6.26 0.07 -1.97
C THR A 300 -6.90 -0.88 -3.01
N GLY A 301 -8.19 -1.21 -2.85
CA GLY A 301 -8.94 -2.04 -3.80
C GLY A 301 -8.93 -1.51 -5.23
N PRO A 302 -9.19 -0.20 -5.46
CA PRO A 302 -9.14 0.39 -6.80
C PRO A 302 -7.80 0.19 -7.50
N PHE A 303 -6.67 0.35 -6.78
CA PHE A 303 -5.34 0.06 -7.28
C PHE A 303 -5.19 -1.42 -7.70
N CYS A 304 -5.60 -2.36 -6.85
CA CYS A 304 -5.47 -3.78 -7.16
C CYS A 304 -6.24 -4.14 -8.43
N ILE A 305 -7.51 -3.72 -8.51
CA ILE A 305 -8.36 -3.99 -9.67
C ILE A 305 -7.79 -3.35 -10.94
N ALA A 306 -7.46 -2.06 -10.90
CA ALA A 306 -6.89 -1.37 -12.04
C ALA A 306 -5.61 -2.04 -12.52
N THR A 307 -4.67 -2.31 -11.60
CA THR A 307 -3.39 -2.92 -11.97
C THR A 307 -3.56 -4.31 -12.57
N TRP A 308 -4.49 -5.13 -12.05
CA TRP A 308 -4.82 -6.43 -12.67
C TRP A 308 -5.35 -6.26 -14.08
N LEU A 309 -6.27 -5.34 -14.34
CA LEU A 309 -6.81 -5.09 -15.68
C LEU A 309 -5.74 -4.72 -16.69
N PHE A 310 -4.67 -4.04 -16.24
CA PHE A 310 -3.57 -3.61 -17.09
C PHE A 310 -2.46 -4.67 -17.25
N LEU A 311 -2.35 -5.63 -16.32
CA LEU A 311 -1.34 -6.69 -16.38
C LEU A 311 -1.86 -8.01 -16.99
N LEU A 312 -3.12 -8.37 -16.73
CA LEU A 312 -3.72 -9.63 -17.21
C LEU A 312 -3.62 -9.86 -18.73
N PRO A 313 -3.71 -8.83 -19.60
CA PRO A 313 -3.54 -9.02 -21.02
C PRO A 313 -2.12 -9.45 -21.45
N LEU A 314 -1.11 -9.39 -20.54
CA LEU A 314 0.28 -9.76 -20.80
C LEU A 314 0.88 -9.04 -22.01
N ILE A 315 0.49 -7.76 -22.20
CA ILE A 315 1.02 -6.92 -23.29
C ILE A 315 2.50 -6.68 -23.06
N LYS A 316 3.29 -6.77 -24.14
CA LYS A 316 4.71 -6.44 -24.15
C LYS A 316 4.93 -5.14 -24.92
N PHE A 317 5.72 -4.25 -24.35
CA PHE A 317 6.11 -3.00 -25.00
C PHE A 317 7.56 -3.01 -25.50
N ASP A 318 8.33 -4.02 -25.12
CA ASP A 318 9.72 -4.25 -25.51
C ASP A 318 9.94 -5.77 -25.72
N GLU A 319 10.77 -6.16 -26.70
CA GLU A 319 11.05 -7.58 -26.99
C GLU A 319 11.74 -8.30 -25.84
N GLU A 320 12.54 -7.56 -25.04
CA GLU A 320 13.23 -8.10 -23.86
C GLU A 320 12.31 -8.16 -22.61
N GLU A 321 11.09 -7.66 -22.71
CA GLU A 321 10.17 -7.59 -21.56
C GLU A 321 9.69 -9.00 -21.20
N LYS A 322 9.69 -9.29 -19.89
CA LYS A 322 9.20 -10.57 -19.40
C LYS A 322 7.69 -10.67 -19.54
N PRO A 323 7.18 -11.76 -20.11
CA PRO A 323 5.75 -11.94 -20.31
C PRO A 323 5.00 -12.26 -19.00
N ASP A 324 5.71 -12.50 -17.91
CA ASP A 324 5.15 -12.88 -16.61
C ASP A 324 4.99 -11.70 -15.64
N HIS A 325 5.24 -10.48 -16.12
CA HIS A 325 5.20 -9.25 -15.31
C HIS A 325 5.89 -9.39 -13.94
N SER A 326 6.96 -10.20 -13.86
CA SER A 326 7.79 -10.28 -12.66
C SER A 326 8.41 -8.90 -12.39
N ASN A 327 8.66 -8.61 -11.11
CA ASN A 327 9.32 -7.34 -10.75
C ASN A 327 10.59 -7.12 -11.57
N TRP A 328 10.53 -6.16 -12.49
CA TRP A 328 11.60 -5.84 -13.42
C TRP A 328 12.55 -4.77 -12.86
N ASN A 329 12.14 -4.00 -11.84
CA ASN A 329 12.86 -2.83 -11.36
C ASN A 329 14.33 -3.14 -10.98
N PRO A 330 15.32 -2.65 -11.75
CA PRO A 330 16.73 -2.92 -11.50
C PRO A 330 17.24 -2.29 -10.21
N GLU A 331 16.62 -1.19 -9.75
CA GLU A 331 17.00 -0.51 -8.53
C GLU A 331 16.70 -1.37 -7.30
N ASN A 332 15.57 -2.07 -7.27
CA ASN A 332 15.27 -3.05 -6.23
C ASN A 332 16.25 -4.22 -6.24
N LYS A 333 16.69 -4.67 -7.40
CA LYS A 333 17.71 -5.73 -7.54
C LYS A 333 19.07 -5.27 -7.06
N LYS A 334 19.45 -4.01 -7.33
CA LYS A 334 20.71 -3.43 -6.87
C LYS A 334 20.79 -3.38 -5.34
N HIS A 335 19.70 -3.02 -4.67
CA HIS A 335 19.63 -3.04 -3.21
C HIS A 335 19.79 -4.46 -2.63
N LEU A 336 19.28 -5.48 -3.30
CA LEU A 336 19.50 -6.88 -2.92
C LEU A 336 20.96 -7.31 -3.10
N ALA A 337 21.59 -6.93 -4.21
CA ALA A 337 22.99 -7.27 -4.51
C ALA A 337 23.98 -6.63 -3.51
N MET A 338 23.76 -5.38 -3.11
CA MET A 338 24.59 -4.70 -2.11
C MET A 338 24.52 -5.35 -0.70
N GLN A 339 23.53 -6.20 -0.46
CA GLN A 339 23.32 -6.84 0.84
C GLN A 339 23.86 -8.26 0.89
N GLN A 340 24.36 -8.80 -0.22
CA GLN A 340 25.09 -10.08 -0.30
C GLN A 340 26.54 -9.81 -0.70
N PRO A 341 27.42 -9.38 0.22
CA PRO A 341 28.83 -9.24 -0.07
C PRO A 341 29.40 -10.66 -0.31
N GLY A 342 29.59 -11.02 -1.56
CA GLY A 342 30.24 -12.30 -1.94
C GLY A 342 29.63 -13.08 -3.09
N ALA A 343 28.49 -12.66 -3.69
CA ALA A 343 27.87 -13.38 -4.80
C ALA A 343 28.58 -13.19 -6.15
N ASP A 344 29.48 -12.23 -6.30
CA ASP A 344 30.21 -11.93 -7.54
C ASP A 344 31.57 -12.64 -7.65
N LYS A 345 31.81 -13.68 -6.84
CA LYS A 345 33.01 -14.52 -6.97
C LYS A 345 32.60 -16.00 -7.10
N LYS A 346 32.02 -16.35 -8.24
CA LYS A 346 32.10 -17.69 -8.81
C LYS A 346 31.84 -17.62 -10.32
#